data_a2b98bc0585ad53527b17dc795790f7d
#
_entry.id   a2b98bc0585ad53527b17dc795790f7d
#
_cell.length_a   1.000
_cell.length_b   1.000
_cell.length_c   1.000
_cell.angle_alpha   90.00
_cell.angle_beta   90.00
_cell.angle_gamma   90.00
#
_symmetry.space_group_name_H-M   'P 1'
#
loop_
_entity.id
_entity.type
_entity.pdbx_description
1 polymer ?
#
loop_
_entity_poly.entity_id
_entity_poly.type
_entity_poly.pdbx_seq_one_letter_code
_entity_poly.pdbx_strand_id
1 'polypeptide(L)'
;MITLFTNIPKQYFDMLNNDGIIVCDITKSCMYNEDKQFSFAYDWLKSEFIKRKHAIELYNTKYFPIWTFYKYYGKNSNEHFEKYDDTIAQLTLQYDESDVLLSDFDLWHSCLNECKISLSENEDNEFDAFIKKHNVDRRGLLYDDYVNGNKYAAEARDIMLKSWNKIFDLYDENEYICYKNEEKRIQGNVKCITKKDVVDIKYFR
;
A
#
# COMPACT_ATOMS: atom_id res chain seq x y z
N MET A 1 -20.30 1.84 5.56
CA MET A 1 -19.73 2.97 4.76
C MET A 1 -18.58 3.59 5.53
N ILE A 2 -17.46 3.84 4.88
CA ILE A 2 -16.30 4.56 5.43
C ILE A 2 -15.97 5.76 4.54
N THR A 3 -15.41 6.79 5.16
CA THR A 3 -14.98 8.01 4.45
C THR A 3 -13.47 7.94 4.23
N LEU A 4 -13.06 8.16 2.99
CA LEU A 4 -11.66 8.16 2.55
C LEU A 4 -11.30 9.49 1.92
N PHE A 5 -10.01 9.77 1.88
CA PHE A 5 -9.49 11.00 1.28
C PHE A 5 -8.38 10.68 0.29
N THR A 6 -8.34 11.36 -0.84
CA THR A 6 -7.21 11.26 -1.77
C THR A 6 -6.95 12.59 -2.45
N ASN A 7 -5.68 12.84 -2.74
CA ASN A 7 -5.26 14.01 -3.51
C ASN A 7 -4.91 13.55 -4.92
N ILE A 8 -5.51 14.20 -5.90
CA ILE A 8 -5.29 13.90 -7.30
C ILE A 8 -4.93 15.17 -8.07
N PRO A 9 -4.09 15.11 -9.10
CA PRO A 9 -3.96 16.19 -10.05
C PRO A 9 -5.30 16.51 -10.71
N LYS A 10 -5.62 17.80 -10.92
CA LYS A 10 -6.88 18.25 -11.52
C LYS A 10 -7.22 17.55 -12.83
N GLN A 11 -6.21 17.19 -13.62
CA GLN A 11 -6.40 16.46 -14.87
C GLN A 11 -7.11 15.10 -14.70
N TYR A 12 -6.91 14.41 -13.56
CA TYR A 12 -7.63 13.16 -13.26
C TYR A 12 -9.08 13.44 -12.87
N PHE A 13 -9.35 14.61 -12.32
CA PHE A 13 -10.71 15.04 -12.07
C PHE A 13 -11.47 15.32 -13.38
N ASP A 14 -10.78 15.82 -14.40
CA ASP A 14 -11.35 15.95 -15.74
C ASP A 14 -11.71 14.58 -16.35
N MET A 15 -10.89 13.55 -16.11
CA MET A 15 -11.24 12.17 -16.48
C MET A 15 -12.52 11.71 -15.77
N LEU A 16 -12.67 11.98 -14.48
CA LEU A 16 -13.90 11.64 -13.76
C LEU A 16 -15.13 12.32 -14.37
N ASN A 17 -15.00 13.59 -14.81
CA ASN A 17 -16.08 14.32 -15.46
C ASN A 17 -16.43 13.78 -16.84
N ASN A 18 -15.43 13.39 -17.63
CA ASN A 18 -15.59 12.94 -19.01
C ASN A 18 -15.92 11.44 -19.09
N ASP A 19 -15.15 10.62 -18.40
CA ASP A 19 -15.20 9.16 -18.51
C ASP A 19 -16.02 8.52 -17.37
N GLY A 20 -16.36 9.29 -16.34
CA GLY A 20 -17.15 8.83 -15.18
C GLY A 20 -16.36 7.98 -14.18
N ILE A 21 -15.07 7.72 -14.44
CA ILE A 21 -14.23 6.83 -13.63
C ILE A 21 -12.76 7.26 -13.65
N ILE A 22 -12.11 7.13 -12.50
CA ILE A 22 -10.64 7.22 -12.38
C ILE A 22 -10.11 5.82 -12.10
N VAL A 23 -9.09 5.41 -12.84
CA VAL A 23 -8.32 4.19 -12.63
C VAL A 23 -6.84 4.52 -12.51
N CYS A 24 -6.11 3.73 -11.70
CA CYS A 24 -4.67 3.86 -11.57
C CYS A 24 -3.96 3.02 -12.64
N ASP A 25 -3.49 3.66 -13.70
CA ASP A 25 -2.62 3.03 -14.71
C ASP A 25 -1.16 3.09 -14.23
N ILE A 26 -0.67 1.97 -13.69
CA ILE A 26 0.66 1.90 -13.07
C ILE A 26 1.79 2.14 -14.06
N THR A 27 1.57 1.90 -15.35
CA THR A 27 2.59 2.14 -16.39
C THR A 27 2.98 3.62 -16.52
N LYS A 28 2.15 4.51 -15.95
CA LYS A 28 2.41 5.95 -15.89
C LYS A 28 3.19 6.39 -14.64
N SER A 29 3.42 5.48 -13.70
CA SER A 29 4.20 5.77 -12.49
C SER A 29 5.69 5.66 -12.78
N CYS A 30 6.43 6.77 -12.63
CA CYS A 30 7.89 6.76 -12.74
C CYS A 30 8.52 5.85 -11.68
N MET A 31 8.08 5.94 -10.43
CA MET A 31 8.61 5.13 -9.33
C MET A 31 8.46 3.62 -9.61
N TYR A 32 7.30 3.18 -10.09
CA TYR A 32 7.08 1.78 -10.42
C TYR A 32 7.99 1.30 -11.57
N ASN A 33 8.23 2.15 -12.56
CA ASN A 33 9.01 1.79 -13.76
C ASN A 33 10.52 1.86 -13.53
N GLU A 34 10.99 2.71 -12.63
CA GLU A 34 12.40 3.00 -12.41
C GLU A 34 13.01 2.20 -11.26
N ASP A 35 12.20 1.75 -10.30
CA ASP A 35 12.66 1.08 -9.09
C ASP A 35 12.02 -0.29 -8.90
N LYS A 36 12.86 -1.34 -8.94
CA LYS A 36 12.43 -2.74 -8.75
C LYS A 36 11.82 -2.97 -7.38
N GLN A 37 12.31 -2.30 -6.36
CA GLN A 37 11.85 -2.38 -4.99
C GLN A 37 10.38 -1.94 -4.89
N PHE A 38 10.07 -0.77 -5.46
CA PHE A 38 8.70 -0.28 -5.48
C PHE A 38 7.79 -1.18 -6.31
N SER A 39 8.21 -1.57 -7.52
CA SER A 39 7.37 -2.43 -8.36
C SER A 39 7.04 -3.75 -7.67
N PHE A 40 8.01 -4.35 -6.98
CA PHE A 40 7.80 -5.60 -6.26
C PHE A 40 6.78 -5.47 -5.12
N ALA A 41 6.90 -4.43 -4.29
CA ALA A 41 5.96 -4.17 -3.20
C ALA A 41 4.54 -3.86 -3.71
N TYR A 42 4.43 -3.05 -4.77
CA TYR A 42 3.13 -2.74 -5.39
C TYR A 42 2.48 -3.96 -6.03
N ASP A 43 3.23 -4.83 -6.72
CA ASP A 43 2.72 -6.07 -7.29
C ASP A 43 2.20 -7.01 -6.20
N TRP A 44 2.93 -7.12 -5.08
CA TRP A 44 2.47 -7.87 -3.92
C TRP A 44 1.16 -7.30 -3.36
N LEU A 45 1.08 -5.98 -3.15
CA LEU A 45 -0.13 -5.33 -2.63
C LEU A 45 -1.33 -5.51 -3.57
N LYS A 46 -1.12 -5.42 -4.88
CA LYS A 46 -2.16 -5.69 -5.89
C LYS A 46 -2.67 -7.14 -5.76
N SER A 47 -1.76 -8.09 -5.59
CA SER A 47 -2.11 -9.50 -5.41
C SER A 47 -2.95 -9.71 -4.15
N GLU A 48 -2.58 -9.07 -3.03
CA GLU A 48 -3.36 -9.11 -1.79
C GLU A 48 -4.71 -8.41 -1.92
N PHE A 49 -4.77 -7.28 -2.65
CA PHE A 49 -6.05 -6.62 -2.96
C PHE A 49 -6.98 -7.55 -3.75
N ILE A 50 -6.50 -8.17 -4.82
CA ILE A 50 -7.28 -9.11 -5.65
C ILE A 50 -7.81 -10.25 -4.78
N LYS A 51 -6.95 -10.85 -3.97
CA LYS A 51 -7.28 -11.99 -3.11
C LYS A 51 -8.32 -11.63 -2.04
N ARG A 52 -8.12 -10.51 -1.34
CA ARG A 52 -8.95 -10.11 -0.18
C ARG A 52 -10.25 -9.44 -0.58
N LYS A 53 -10.29 -8.78 -1.74
CA LYS A 53 -11.47 -8.06 -2.25
C LYS A 53 -12.13 -8.76 -3.43
N HIS A 54 -11.68 -9.96 -3.80
CA HIS A 54 -12.20 -10.74 -4.94
C HIS A 54 -12.19 -9.97 -6.25
N ALA A 55 -11.26 -9.02 -6.41
CA ALA A 55 -11.14 -8.12 -7.57
C ALA A 55 -10.41 -8.79 -8.75
N ILE A 56 -10.89 -9.97 -9.17
CA ILE A 56 -10.24 -10.82 -10.19
C ILE A 56 -10.08 -10.12 -11.54
N GLU A 57 -10.91 -9.14 -11.84
CA GLU A 57 -10.83 -8.33 -13.06
C GLU A 57 -9.56 -7.48 -13.14
N LEU A 58 -8.84 -7.26 -12.03
CA LEU A 58 -7.54 -6.59 -12.03
C LEU A 58 -6.38 -7.53 -12.40
N TYR A 59 -6.62 -8.83 -12.40
CA TYR A 59 -5.59 -9.81 -12.74
C TYR A 59 -5.12 -9.63 -14.18
N ASN A 60 -3.82 -9.70 -14.42
CA ASN A 60 -3.17 -9.49 -15.72
C ASN A 60 -3.48 -8.13 -16.40
N THR A 61 -3.91 -7.12 -15.64
CA THR A 61 -4.09 -5.76 -16.16
C THR A 61 -3.00 -4.83 -15.67
N LYS A 62 -2.86 -3.68 -16.34
CA LYS A 62 -1.99 -2.57 -15.91
C LYS A 62 -2.63 -1.71 -14.81
N TYR A 63 -3.86 -2.00 -14.40
CA TYR A 63 -4.57 -1.22 -13.39
C TYR A 63 -4.27 -1.74 -12.00
N PHE A 64 -4.07 -0.79 -11.10
CA PHE A 64 -3.73 -1.03 -9.69
C PHE A 64 -4.75 -0.37 -8.79
N PRO A 65 -4.87 -0.82 -7.52
CA PRO A 65 -5.70 -0.12 -6.55
C PRO A 65 -5.22 1.32 -6.36
N ILE A 66 -6.19 2.23 -6.19
CA ILE A 66 -5.92 3.64 -5.93
C ILE A 66 -5.69 3.84 -4.43
N TRP A 67 -4.65 4.57 -4.09
CA TRP A 67 -4.32 4.95 -2.72
C TRP A 67 -5.25 6.03 -2.21
N THR A 68 -5.71 5.81 -0.97
CA THR A 68 -6.52 6.76 -0.22
C THR A 68 -6.07 6.75 1.24
N PHE A 69 -6.45 7.77 2.00
CA PHE A 69 -6.23 7.83 3.44
C PHE A 69 -7.55 7.62 4.18
N TYR A 70 -7.50 6.86 5.27
CA TYR A 70 -8.65 6.59 6.13
C TYR A 70 -8.53 7.26 7.49
N LYS A 71 -7.40 7.06 8.17
CA LYS A 71 -7.12 7.66 9.47
C LYS A 71 -5.73 8.24 9.53
N TYR A 72 -5.63 9.35 10.25
CA TYR A 72 -4.38 9.99 10.60
C TYR A 72 -4.36 10.19 12.11
N TYR A 73 -3.45 9.51 12.81
CA TYR A 73 -3.41 9.46 14.28
C TYR A 73 -4.80 9.12 14.88
N GLY A 74 -5.39 8.01 14.43
CA GLY A 74 -6.67 7.50 14.92
C GLY A 74 -7.92 8.29 14.50
N LYS A 75 -7.79 9.50 13.96
CA LYS A 75 -8.90 10.33 13.52
C LYS A 75 -9.19 10.13 12.03
N ASN A 76 -10.46 10.07 11.64
CA ASN A 76 -10.86 10.13 10.25
C ASN A 76 -10.62 11.55 9.75
N SER A 77 -9.44 11.78 9.19
CA SER A 77 -8.90 13.10 8.86
C SER A 77 -8.01 13.02 7.63
N ASN A 78 -7.96 14.13 6.93
CA ASN A 78 -7.08 14.39 5.80
C ASN A 78 -5.92 15.35 6.17
N GLU A 79 -5.68 15.59 7.44
CA GLU A 79 -4.67 16.55 7.94
C GLU A 79 -3.25 16.27 7.45
N HIS A 80 -3.03 15.10 6.87
CA HIS A 80 -1.75 14.75 6.26
C HIS A 80 -1.40 15.61 5.03
N PHE A 81 -2.34 16.39 4.53
CA PHE A 81 -2.21 17.11 3.28
C PHE A 81 -2.20 18.62 3.52
N GLU A 82 -1.11 19.12 4.07
CA GLU A 82 -0.89 20.56 4.12
C GLU A 82 -0.50 21.09 2.73
N LYS A 83 -1.24 22.09 2.29
CA LYS A 83 -0.95 23.00 1.16
C LYS A 83 -0.25 22.37 -0.05
N TYR A 84 -1.01 21.70 -0.88
CA TYR A 84 -0.61 21.47 -2.26
C TYR A 84 -0.84 22.72 -3.11
N ASP A 85 -0.18 22.79 -4.24
CA ASP A 85 -0.39 23.85 -5.20
C ASP A 85 -1.81 23.79 -5.82
N ASP A 86 -2.18 24.80 -6.59
CA ASP A 86 -3.49 24.92 -7.21
C ASP A 86 -3.77 23.88 -8.33
N THR A 87 -2.81 22.98 -8.61
CA THR A 87 -2.96 21.90 -9.59
C THR A 87 -3.54 20.63 -9.00
N ILE A 88 -3.72 20.56 -7.68
CA ILE A 88 -4.22 19.40 -6.94
C ILE A 88 -5.68 19.63 -6.48
N ALA A 89 -6.47 18.58 -6.57
CA ALA A 89 -7.80 18.50 -5.95
C ALA A 89 -7.80 17.41 -4.89
N GLN A 90 -8.36 17.72 -3.73
CA GLN A 90 -8.63 16.72 -2.70
C GLN A 90 -10.06 16.20 -2.85
N LEU A 91 -10.21 14.91 -2.95
CA LEU A 91 -11.49 14.24 -2.96
C LEU A 91 -11.80 13.64 -1.59
N THR A 92 -13.02 13.85 -1.13
CA THR A 92 -13.63 13.08 -0.04
C THR A 92 -14.52 12.01 -0.67
N LEU A 93 -14.27 10.77 -0.30
CA LEU A 93 -14.87 9.60 -0.91
C LEU A 93 -15.66 8.80 0.11
N GLN A 94 -16.73 8.13 -0.33
CA GLN A 94 -17.47 7.15 0.49
C GLN A 94 -17.53 5.79 -0.19
N TYR A 95 -17.20 4.75 0.57
CA TYR A 95 -17.22 3.36 0.12
C TYR A 95 -17.86 2.45 1.16
N ASP A 96 -18.37 1.31 0.71
CA ASP A 96 -18.59 0.21 1.63
C ASP A 96 -17.23 -0.31 2.10
N GLU A 97 -17.11 -0.61 3.38
CA GLU A 97 -15.85 -1.09 3.97
C GLU A 97 -15.36 -2.39 3.33
N SER A 98 -16.30 -3.22 2.87
CA SER A 98 -16.00 -4.43 2.10
C SER A 98 -15.19 -4.19 0.83
N ASP A 99 -15.36 -3.01 0.20
CA ASP A 99 -14.71 -2.67 -1.06
C ASP A 99 -13.33 -2.02 -0.88
N VAL A 100 -12.95 -1.74 0.36
CA VAL A 100 -11.69 -1.07 0.70
C VAL A 100 -10.73 -2.03 1.39
N LEU A 101 -9.52 -2.11 0.91
CA LEU A 101 -8.43 -2.78 1.61
C LEU A 101 -7.71 -1.78 2.50
N LEU A 102 -7.98 -1.84 3.80
CA LEU A 102 -7.30 -1.01 4.79
C LEU A 102 -5.95 -1.63 5.17
N SER A 103 -4.94 -0.79 5.38
CA SER A 103 -3.62 -1.21 5.83
C SER A 103 -2.92 -0.11 6.65
N ASP A 104 -1.99 -0.52 7.49
CA ASP A 104 -1.13 0.38 8.26
C ASP A 104 -0.13 1.08 7.31
N PHE A 105 -0.20 2.41 7.28
CA PHE A 105 0.63 3.23 6.40
C PHE A 105 2.12 3.18 6.79
N ASP A 106 2.42 3.11 8.07
CA ASP A 106 3.81 3.10 8.54
C ASP A 106 4.47 1.75 8.28
N LEU A 107 3.77 0.66 8.55
CA LEU A 107 4.25 -0.68 8.22
C LEU A 107 4.36 -0.93 6.72
N TRP A 108 3.55 -0.25 5.90
CA TRP A 108 3.71 -0.27 4.44
C TRP A 108 5.08 0.22 3.99
N HIS A 109 5.69 1.19 4.69
CA HIS A 109 7.05 1.61 4.38
C HIS A 109 8.09 0.50 4.60
N SER A 110 7.84 -0.43 5.51
CA SER A 110 8.68 -1.63 5.63
C SER A 110 8.60 -2.52 4.38
N CYS A 111 7.40 -2.66 3.79
CA CYS A 111 7.26 -3.38 2.51
C CYS A 111 7.99 -2.66 1.38
N LEU A 112 7.88 -1.33 1.28
CA LEU A 112 8.57 -0.52 0.29
C LEU A 112 10.10 -0.54 0.46
N ASN A 113 10.61 -0.82 1.65
CA ASN A 113 12.03 -0.94 1.96
C ASN A 113 12.52 -2.39 2.01
N GLU A 114 11.76 -3.35 1.50
CA GLU A 114 12.12 -4.77 1.45
C GLU A 114 12.42 -5.38 2.82
N CYS A 115 11.87 -4.78 3.88
CA CYS A 115 12.10 -5.23 5.23
C CYS A 115 11.08 -6.29 5.64
N LYS A 116 11.55 -7.32 6.37
CA LYS A 116 10.66 -8.18 7.15
C LYS A 116 10.02 -7.33 8.24
N ILE A 117 8.71 -7.48 8.43
CA ILE A 117 7.98 -6.86 9.54
C ILE A 117 8.06 -7.82 10.73
N SER A 118 8.80 -7.42 11.77
CA SER A 118 8.94 -8.18 13.01
C SER A 118 8.13 -7.53 14.13
N LEU A 119 7.66 -8.35 15.07
CA LEU A 119 6.95 -7.91 16.26
C LEU A 119 7.80 -8.00 17.53
N SER A 120 9.08 -8.36 17.39
CA SER A 120 10.06 -8.38 18.48
C SER A 120 11.47 -8.32 17.94
N GLU A 121 12.40 -7.86 18.77
CA GLU A 121 13.83 -7.90 18.48
C GLU A 121 14.33 -9.36 18.23
N ASN A 122 13.74 -10.32 18.93
CA ASN A 122 14.09 -11.72 18.72
C ASN A 122 13.74 -12.21 17.30
N GLU A 123 12.56 -11.84 16.78
CA GLU A 123 12.17 -12.17 15.40
C GLU A 123 13.10 -11.54 14.36
N ASP A 124 13.59 -10.32 14.61
CA ASP A 124 14.57 -9.66 13.75
C ASP A 124 15.92 -10.38 13.79
N ASN A 125 16.40 -10.65 15.00
CA ASN A 125 17.67 -11.33 15.20
C ASN A 125 17.68 -12.75 14.59
N GLU A 126 16.58 -13.48 14.68
CA GLU A 126 16.43 -14.81 14.08
C GLU A 126 16.49 -14.72 12.54
N PHE A 127 15.81 -13.76 11.94
CA PHE A 127 15.85 -13.56 10.50
C PHE A 127 17.23 -13.13 10.01
N ASP A 128 17.87 -12.22 10.73
CA ASP A 128 19.23 -11.76 10.41
C ASP A 128 20.26 -12.90 10.53
N ALA A 129 20.13 -13.72 11.57
CA ALA A 129 20.96 -14.90 11.73
C ALA A 129 20.76 -15.92 10.60
N PHE A 130 19.51 -16.10 10.14
CA PHE A 130 19.18 -16.95 9.00
C PHE A 130 19.84 -16.43 7.71
N ILE A 131 19.64 -15.15 7.39
CA ILE A 131 20.23 -14.47 6.22
C ILE A 131 21.77 -14.63 6.23
N LYS A 132 22.39 -14.33 7.36
CA LYS A 132 23.84 -14.42 7.53
C LYS A 132 24.35 -15.85 7.41
N LYS A 133 23.72 -16.80 8.10
CA LYS A 133 24.11 -18.23 8.11
C LYS A 133 24.11 -18.83 6.71
N HIS A 134 23.15 -18.46 5.89
CA HIS A 134 22.97 -19.01 4.55
C HIS A 134 23.53 -18.13 3.44
N ASN A 135 24.21 -17.04 3.81
CA ASN A 135 24.80 -16.06 2.88
C ASN A 135 23.78 -15.59 1.81
N VAL A 136 22.56 -15.25 2.26
CA VAL A 136 21.50 -14.74 1.39
C VAL A 136 21.68 -13.26 1.16
N ASP A 137 21.70 -12.82 -0.09
CA ASP A 137 21.64 -11.40 -0.44
C ASP A 137 20.21 -10.89 -0.31
N ARG A 138 19.97 -9.94 0.60
CA ARG A 138 18.65 -9.36 0.83
C ARG A 138 18.09 -8.70 -0.43
N ARG A 139 18.91 -7.94 -1.18
CA ARG A 139 18.49 -7.31 -2.43
C ARG A 139 18.16 -8.31 -3.53
N GLY A 140 18.81 -9.48 -3.48
CA GLY A 140 18.50 -10.61 -4.35
C GLY A 140 17.09 -11.14 -4.20
N LEU A 141 16.45 -10.93 -3.03
CA LEU A 141 15.10 -11.43 -2.75
C LEU A 141 14.01 -10.81 -3.67
N LEU A 142 14.31 -9.73 -4.37
CA LEU A 142 13.41 -9.13 -5.36
C LEU A 142 13.46 -9.80 -6.74
N TYR A 143 14.46 -10.64 -6.98
CA TYR A 143 14.73 -11.21 -8.31
C TYR A 143 14.40 -12.70 -8.32
N ASP A 144 13.49 -13.09 -9.22
CA ASP A 144 13.03 -14.47 -9.31
C ASP A 144 14.15 -15.44 -9.67
N ASP A 145 15.06 -15.05 -10.56
CA ASP A 145 16.20 -15.91 -10.94
C ASP A 145 17.10 -16.25 -9.76
N TYR A 146 17.37 -15.25 -8.88
CA TYR A 146 18.16 -15.49 -7.68
C TYR A 146 17.41 -16.40 -6.70
N VAL A 147 16.13 -16.15 -6.48
CA VAL A 147 15.29 -16.90 -5.56
C VAL A 147 15.09 -18.34 -6.05
N ASN A 148 14.81 -18.52 -7.33
CA ASN A 148 14.62 -19.86 -7.92
C ASN A 148 15.92 -20.71 -7.92
N GLY A 149 17.08 -20.06 -8.00
CA GLY A 149 18.39 -20.72 -7.94
C GLY A 149 18.91 -21.00 -6.53
N ASN A 150 18.26 -20.48 -5.49
CA ASN A 150 18.73 -20.57 -4.11
C ASN A 150 17.58 -20.86 -3.13
N LYS A 151 17.51 -22.09 -2.64
CA LYS A 151 16.44 -22.51 -1.73
C LYS A 151 16.33 -21.67 -0.44
N TYR A 152 17.44 -21.16 0.06
CA TYR A 152 17.45 -20.32 1.27
C TYR A 152 16.99 -18.88 0.95
N ALA A 153 17.26 -18.39 -0.25
CA ALA A 153 16.68 -17.15 -0.73
C ALA A 153 15.15 -17.28 -0.90
N ALA A 154 14.68 -18.41 -1.43
CA ALA A 154 13.26 -18.70 -1.53
C ALA A 154 12.57 -18.71 -0.14
N GLU A 155 13.19 -19.38 0.84
CA GLU A 155 12.70 -19.42 2.21
C GLU A 155 12.70 -18.03 2.86
N ALA A 156 13.78 -17.26 2.70
CA ALA A 156 13.88 -15.89 3.24
C ALA A 156 12.81 -14.98 2.63
N ARG A 157 12.60 -15.04 1.31
CA ARG A 157 11.55 -14.29 0.60
C ARG A 157 10.16 -14.66 1.12
N ASP A 158 9.88 -15.94 1.31
CA ASP A 158 8.61 -16.43 1.84
C ASP A 158 8.36 -15.91 3.27
N ILE A 159 9.37 -15.94 4.13
CA ILE A 159 9.31 -15.37 5.49
C ILE A 159 9.01 -13.87 5.43
N MET A 160 9.72 -13.13 4.59
CA MET A 160 9.52 -11.67 4.40
C MET A 160 8.10 -11.37 3.92
N LEU A 161 7.65 -12.01 2.83
CA LEU A 161 6.32 -11.77 2.27
C LEU A 161 5.18 -12.17 3.21
N LYS A 162 5.34 -13.25 3.98
CA LYS A 162 4.39 -13.63 5.01
C LYS A 162 4.30 -12.57 6.11
N SER A 163 5.42 -11.98 6.50
CA SER A 163 5.45 -10.92 7.51
C SER A 163 4.72 -9.65 7.06
N TRP A 164 4.71 -9.36 5.77
CA TRP A 164 4.02 -8.19 5.22
C TRP A 164 2.50 -8.21 5.44
N ASN A 165 1.91 -9.39 5.65
CA ASN A 165 0.48 -9.48 6.00
C ASN A 165 0.13 -8.74 7.31
N LYS A 166 1.12 -8.45 8.15
CA LYS A 166 0.94 -7.67 9.39
C LYS A 166 0.45 -6.23 9.14
N ILE A 167 0.66 -5.67 7.94
CA ILE A 167 0.10 -4.35 7.61
C ILE A 167 -1.43 -4.31 7.65
N PHE A 168 -2.10 -5.45 7.58
CA PHE A 168 -3.54 -5.57 7.64
C PHE A 168 -4.09 -5.79 9.06
N ASP A 169 -3.22 -5.97 10.05
CA ASP A 169 -3.58 -6.18 11.46
C ASP A 169 -3.71 -4.82 12.16
N LEU A 170 -4.77 -4.07 11.81
CA LEU A 170 -4.95 -2.67 12.20
C LEU A 170 -5.16 -2.45 13.69
N TYR A 171 -5.57 -3.49 14.43
CA TYR A 171 -5.89 -3.41 15.85
C TYR A 171 -4.85 -4.08 16.75
N ASP A 172 -3.78 -4.61 16.17
CA ASP A 172 -2.66 -5.17 16.92
C ASP A 172 -1.80 -4.03 17.48
N GLU A 173 -1.68 -3.96 18.81
CA GLU A 173 -0.78 -3.04 19.49
C GLU A 173 0.48 -3.77 19.89
N ASN A 174 1.61 -3.30 19.39
CA ASN A 174 2.90 -3.92 19.65
C ASN A 174 3.95 -2.86 19.98
N GLU A 175 4.55 -2.97 21.16
CA GLU A 175 5.55 -2.01 21.65
C GLU A 175 6.81 -1.97 20.78
N TYR A 176 7.15 -3.06 20.10
CA TYR A 176 8.33 -3.12 19.25
C TYR A 176 8.20 -2.28 17.99
N ILE A 177 6.99 -2.20 17.42
CA ILE A 177 6.69 -1.32 16.28
C ILE A 177 6.21 0.07 16.71
N CYS A 178 6.20 0.35 18.02
CA CYS A 178 5.97 1.66 18.64
C CYS A 178 4.61 2.31 18.36
N TYR A 179 3.55 1.52 18.09
CA TYR A 179 2.24 2.10 17.79
C TYR A 179 1.15 1.65 18.75
N LYS A 180 0.44 2.64 19.29
CA LYS A 180 -0.91 2.45 19.84
C LYS A 180 -1.92 2.62 18.71
N ASN A 181 -3.09 1.98 18.84
CA ASN A 181 -4.13 2.05 17.81
C ASN A 181 -4.58 3.48 17.48
N GLU A 182 -4.62 4.37 18.49
CA GLU A 182 -4.92 5.78 18.29
C GLU A 182 -3.83 6.59 17.59
N GLU A 183 -2.62 6.07 17.49
CA GLU A 183 -1.48 6.72 16.83
C GLU A 183 -1.29 6.22 15.39
N LYS A 184 -1.99 5.15 14.99
CA LYS A 184 -1.84 4.58 13.66
C LYS A 184 -2.32 5.51 12.56
N ARG A 185 -1.54 5.54 11.49
CA ARG A 185 -1.95 6.10 10.21
C ARG A 185 -2.45 4.95 9.33
N ILE A 186 -3.71 5.01 8.93
CA ILE A 186 -4.34 3.95 8.15
C ILE A 186 -4.68 4.48 6.77
N GLN A 187 -4.20 3.79 5.78
CA GLN A 187 -4.52 4.02 4.38
C GLN A 187 -5.58 3.03 3.90
N GLY A 188 -6.25 3.39 2.80
CA GLY A 188 -7.18 2.52 2.11
C GLY A 188 -6.80 2.37 0.64
N ASN A 189 -7.03 1.20 0.09
CA ASN A 189 -6.90 0.95 -1.33
C ASN A 189 -8.27 0.64 -1.91
N VAL A 190 -8.64 1.31 -3.00
CA VAL A 190 -9.89 1.11 -3.73
C VAL A 190 -9.61 0.75 -5.18
N LYS A 191 -10.50 -0.02 -5.81
CA LYS A 191 -10.31 -0.47 -7.19
C LYS A 191 -10.29 0.68 -8.20
N CYS A 192 -11.20 1.61 -8.05
CA CYS A 192 -11.38 2.78 -8.92
C CYS A 192 -12.19 3.83 -8.16
N ILE A 193 -12.23 5.06 -8.66
CA ILE A 193 -13.10 6.13 -8.14
C ILE A 193 -14.13 6.47 -9.22
N THR A 194 -15.41 6.45 -8.88
CA THR A 194 -16.51 6.87 -9.75
C THR A 194 -17.19 8.11 -9.20
N LYS A 195 -18.01 8.78 -10.01
CA LYS A 195 -18.75 9.99 -9.58
C LYS A 195 -19.60 9.76 -8.33
N LYS A 196 -20.18 8.57 -8.18
CA LYS A 196 -21.02 8.22 -7.02
C LYS A 196 -20.24 8.10 -5.72
N ASP A 197 -18.93 7.84 -5.81
CA ASP A 197 -18.07 7.64 -4.65
C ASP A 197 -17.57 8.99 -4.09
N VAL A 198 -17.64 10.08 -4.89
CA VAL A 198 -17.16 11.42 -4.51
C VAL A 198 -18.28 12.18 -3.81
N VAL A 199 -18.06 12.57 -2.56
CA VAL A 199 -19.03 13.33 -1.75
C VAL A 199 -18.62 14.78 -1.54
N ASP A 200 -17.34 15.11 -1.64
CA ASP A 200 -16.84 16.49 -1.55
C ASP A 200 -15.53 16.65 -2.34
N ILE A 201 -15.30 17.87 -2.82
CA ILE A 201 -14.09 18.24 -3.57
C ILE A 201 -13.57 19.57 -3.04
N LYS A 202 -12.31 19.57 -2.62
CA LYS A 202 -11.60 20.80 -2.24
C LYS A 202 -10.49 21.09 -3.22
N TYR A 203 -10.44 22.32 -3.68
CA TYR A 203 -9.34 22.84 -4.48
C TYR A 203 -8.42 23.66 -3.59
N PHE A 204 -7.14 23.38 -3.63
CA PHE A 204 -6.15 24.23 -2.96
C PHE A 204 -5.88 25.46 -3.81
N ARG A 205 -5.83 26.61 -3.17
CA ARG A 205 -5.53 27.92 -3.77
C ARG A 205 -4.27 28.50 -3.13
#